data_f372b5a769669884b0f67fbf9b418a48
#
_entry.id   f372b5a769669884b0f67fbf9b418a48
#
_cell.length_a   1.000
_cell.length_b   1.000
_cell.length_c   1.000
_cell.angle_alpha   90.00
_cell.angle_beta   90.00
_cell.angle_gamma   90.00
#
_symmetry.space_group_name_H-M   'P 1'
#
loop_
_entity.id
_entity.type
_entity.pdbx_description
1 polymer ?
#
loop_
_entity_poly.entity_id
_entity_poly.type
_entity_poly.pdbx_seq_one_letter_code
_entity_poly.pdbx_strand_id
1 'polypeptide(L)'
;MTAQNENTPPPVDAVIAAQGLTKRYGKAVAVDQISFGIRKGEVFGLLGPNGAGKTTTILMMLGLTEISSGSVSVLGFNPARSPLEVKRHVGYLPDSVGFYDHLTAMENLAYTAKLMGLSLAERALRIADALSRVRLTEVAHKRVATFSRGMRQRLGLAEIIVKRAEIAILDEPTSGLDPQATIEFLELISELKRGGTTVLLSSHLLDQVQRICDRVALFKAGRIEMMGSVAELAVQVLGAGFVVEVEAEGAGIALKLSTIPGVTKVETLSADRYRMTAERDVRPDAASAVVAVNGALKRLSVDEPSLEAIYARTFQGKREGGVRHAA
;
A
#
# COMPACT_ATOMS: atom_id res chain seq x y z
N MET A 1 12.17 -25.57 4.36
CA MET A 1 11.08 -25.67 3.42
C MET A 1 11.12 -24.41 2.57
N THR A 2 11.51 -24.54 1.34
CA THR A 2 11.63 -23.47 0.34
C THR A 2 10.23 -22.93 0.04
N ALA A 3 9.97 -21.66 0.37
CA ALA A 3 8.76 -20.96 -0.07
C ALA A 3 8.74 -20.99 -1.60
N GLN A 4 7.76 -21.67 -2.14
CA GLN A 4 7.47 -21.69 -3.56
C GLN A 4 7.07 -20.27 -3.97
N ASN A 5 8.00 -19.60 -4.64
CA ASN A 5 7.72 -18.41 -5.42
C ASN A 5 7.01 -18.89 -6.69
N GLU A 6 5.80 -19.39 -6.52
CA GLU A 6 4.95 -19.76 -7.65
C GLU A 6 4.60 -18.46 -8.37
N ASN A 7 4.99 -18.43 -9.61
CA ASN A 7 4.69 -17.45 -10.64
C ASN A 7 3.15 -17.49 -10.88
N THR A 8 2.39 -17.09 -9.85
CA THR A 8 0.93 -17.08 -9.92
C THR A 8 0.55 -16.10 -11.02
N PRO A 9 -0.14 -16.54 -12.06
CA PRO A 9 -0.55 -15.66 -13.13
C PRO A 9 -1.41 -14.52 -12.54
N PRO A 10 -1.27 -13.29 -13.06
CA PRO A 10 -2.08 -12.17 -12.59
C PRO A 10 -3.56 -12.52 -12.71
N PRO A 11 -4.40 -12.02 -11.78
CA PRO A 11 -5.85 -12.25 -11.82
C PRO A 11 -6.45 -11.80 -13.16
N VAL A 12 -7.47 -12.47 -13.61
CA VAL A 12 -8.13 -12.23 -14.91
C VAL A 12 -8.69 -10.80 -15.01
N ASP A 13 -9.02 -10.18 -13.89
CA ASP A 13 -9.56 -8.82 -13.73
C ASP A 13 -8.47 -7.76 -13.39
N ALA A 14 -7.20 -8.11 -13.55
CA ALA A 14 -6.10 -7.19 -13.26
C ALA A 14 -6.04 -6.01 -14.23
N VAL A 15 -6.09 -4.78 -13.70
CA VAL A 15 -5.86 -3.56 -14.48
C VAL A 15 -4.37 -3.25 -14.65
N ILE A 16 -3.51 -3.79 -13.79
CA ILE A 16 -2.05 -3.85 -13.98
C ILE A 16 -1.64 -5.30 -13.82
N ALA A 17 -0.90 -5.83 -14.79
CA ALA A 17 -0.38 -7.20 -14.77
C ALA A 17 1.09 -7.22 -15.18
N ALA A 18 1.96 -7.70 -14.31
CA ALA A 18 3.40 -7.89 -14.56
C ALA A 18 3.74 -9.39 -14.52
N GLN A 19 4.55 -9.87 -15.47
CA GLN A 19 4.97 -11.27 -15.57
C GLN A 19 6.47 -11.35 -15.84
N GLY A 20 7.23 -11.94 -14.91
CA GLY A 20 8.67 -12.10 -15.01
C GLY A 20 9.42 -10.80 -15.27
N LEU A 21 8.85 -9.67 -14.82
CA LEU A 21 9.34 -8.33 -15.14
C LEU A 21 10.73 -8.12 -14.58
N THR A 22 11.68 -7.78 -15.45
CA THR A 22 13.10 -7.64 -15.10
C THR A 22 13.68 -6.35 -15.66
N LYS A 23 14.46 -5.66 -14.84
CA LYS A 23 15.27 -4.50 -15.26
C LYS A 23 16.73 -4.66 -14.87
N ARG A 24 17.60 -4.51 -15.86
CA ARG A 24 19.06 -4.50 -15.69
C ARG A 24 19.63 -3.16 -16.13
N TYR A 25 20.56 -2.65 -15.36
CA TYR A 25 21.42 -1.50 -15.71
C TYR A 25 22.87 -2.00 -15.78
N GLY A 26 23.34 -2.30 -16.98
CA GLY A 26 24.61 -2.99 -17.15
C GLY A 26 24.63 -4.33 -16.43
N LYS A 27 25.54 -4.49 -15.47
CA LYS A 27 25.64 -5.72 -14.64
C LYS A 27 24.69 -5.74 -13.45
N ALA A 28 24.13 -4.59 -13.04
CA ALA A 28 23.25 -4.49 -11.89
C ALA A 28 21.81 -4.89 -12.25
N VAL A 29 21.20 -5.75 -11.44
CA VAL A 29 19.80 -6.15 -11.57
C VAL A 29 19.00 -5.31 -10.58
N ALA A 30 18.22 -4.36 -11.08
CA ALA A 30 17.38 -3.48 -10.24
C ALA A 30 16.02 -4.10 -9.93
N VAL A 31 15.49 -4.90 -10.87
CA VAL A 31 14.25 -5.68 -10.70
C VAL A 31 14.48 -7.05 -11.32
N ASP A 32 14.16 -8.12 -10.61
CA ASP A 32 14.49 -9.50 -10.97
C ASP A 32 13.25 -10.40 -10.96
N GLN A 33 12.72 -10.66 -12.16
CA GLN A 33 11.64 -11.62 -12.46
C GLN A 33 10.39 -11.47 -11.59
N ILE A 34 9.94 -10.24 -11.31
CA ILE A 34 8.74 -10.03 -10.49
C ILE A 34 7.46 -10.29 -11.30
N SER A 35 6.48 -10.92 -10.64
CA SER A 35 5.14 -11.14 -11.18
C SER A 35 4.10 -10.73 -10.17
N PHE A 36 3.13 -9.90 -10.58
CA PHE A 36 2.02 -9.47 -9.74
C PHE A 36 0.87 -8.93 -10.58
N GLY A 37 -0.31 -8.86 -9.96
CA GLY A 37 -1.48 -8.23 -10.57
C GLY A 37 -2.21 -7.34 -9.58
N ILE A 38 -2.71 -6.20 -10.06
CA ILE A 38 -3.51 -5.23 -9.30
C ILE A 38 -4.92 -5.21 -9.86
N ARG A 39 -5.92 -5.39 -9.00
CA ARG A 39 -7.34 -5.41 -9.36
C ARG A 39 -7.89 -3.99 -9.49
N LYS A 40 -8.98 -3.87 -10.23
CA LYS A 40 -9.70 -2.57 -10.34
C LYS A 40 -10.23 -2.12 -8.97
N GLY A 41 -10.03 -0.85 -8.64
CA GLY A 41 -10.50 -0.26 -7.38
C GLY A 41 -9.70 -0.65 -6.13
N GLU A 42 -8.59 -1.37 -6.29
CA GLU A 42 -7.70 -1.78 -5.20
C GLU A 42 -6.70 -0.67 -4.86
N VAL A 43 -6.33 -0.55 -3.59
CA VAL A 43 -5.10 0.13 -3.15
C VAL A 43 -4.03 -0.91 -2.93
N PHE A 44 -3.01 -0.89 -3.76
CA PHE A 44 -1.90 -1.84 -3.74
C PHE A 44 -0.58 -1.16 -3.35
N GLY A 45 0.10 -1.70 -2.34
CA GLY A 45 1.36 -1.17 -1.82
C GLY A 45 2.58 -1.90 -2.36
N LEU A 46 3.56 -1.19 -2.96
CA LEU A 46 4.92 -1.68 -3.20
C LEU A 46 5.78 -1.24 -2.01
N LEU A 47 6.06 -2.15 -1.09
CA LEU A 47 6.69 -1.82 0.20
C LEU A 47 8.10 -2.40 0.28
N GLY A 48 9.02 -1.64 0.87
CA GLY A 48 10.40 -2.09 1.04
C GLY A 48 11.40 -0.95 1.16
N PRO A 49 12.67 -1.23 1.46
CA PRO A 49 13.69 -0.23 1.66
C PRO A 49 14.01 0.55 0.38
N ASN A 50 14.71 1.67 0.54
CA ASN A 50 15.22 2.41 -0.61
C ASN A 50 16.19 1.53 -1.42
N GLY A 51 16.11 1.64 -2.76
CA GLY A 51 16.89 0.81 -3.66
C GLY A 51 16.35 -0.61 -3.86
N ALA A 52 15.21 -0.98 -3.28
CA ALA A 52 14.63 -2.32 -3.46
C ALA A 52 14.04 -2.60 -4.84
N GLY A 53 13.92 -1.59 -5.73
CA GLY A 53 13.39 -1.72 -7.08
C GLY A 53 11.98 -1.16 -7.28
N LYS A 54 11.35 -0.55 -6.26
CA LYS A 54 9.98 -0.03 -6.31
C LYS A 54 9.78 1.03 -7.42
N THR A 55 10.54 2.13 -7.37
CA THR A 55 10.49 3.20 -8.38
C THR A 55 10.83 2.68 -9.77
N THR A 56 11.81 1.80 -9.90
CA THR A 56 12.15 1.18 -11.20
C THR A 56 10.98 0.39 -11.78
N THR A 57 10.25 -0.34 -10.93
CA THR A 57 9.04 -1.06 -11.33
C THR A 57 7.95 -0.09 -11.80
N ILE A 58 7.72 1.00 -11.08
CA ILE A 58 6.79 2.08 -11.46
C ILE A 58 7.17 2.66 -12.83
N LEU A 59 8.43 3.01 -13.03
CA LEU A 59 8.89 3.59 -14.29
C LEU A 59 8.71 2.66 -15.49
N MET A 60 8.88 1.33 -15.31
CA MET A 60 8.58 0.35 -16.36
C MET A 60 7.07 0.29 -16.68
N MET A 61 6.21 0.35 -15.68
CA MET A 61 4.74 0.37 -15.88
C MET A 61 4.26 1.63 -16.59
N LEU A 62 4.97 2.74 -16.46
CA LEU A 62 4.67 4.01 -17.13
C LEU A 62 5.32 4.13 -18.53
N GLY A 63 6.13 3.14 -18.94
CA GLY A 63 6.91 3.24 -20.17
C GLY A 63 7.94 4.37 -20.15
N LEU A 64 8.44 4.73 -18.95
CA LEU A 64 9.48 5.74 -18.74
C LEU A 64 10.89 5.12 -18.69
N THR A 65 10.97 3.82 -18.58
CA THR A 65 12.22 3.04 -18.74
C THR A 65 11.93 1.74 -19.48
N GLU A 66 12.89 1.27 -20.25
CA GLU A 66 12.79 0.01 -20.99
C GLU A 66 12.80 -1.20 -20.06
N ILE A 67 12.06 -2.23 -20.43
CA ILE A 67 12.02 -3.54 -19.78
C ILE A 67 13.15 -4.38 -20.36
N SER A 68 13.96 -5.03 -19.51
CA SER A 68 15.05 -5.93 -19.99
C SER A 68 14.52 -7.31 -20.38
N SER A 69 13.57 -7.85 -19.63
CA SER A 69 12.82 -9.09 -19.96
C SER A 69 11.50 -9.17 -19.18
N GLY A 70 10.63 -10.10 -19.57
CA GLY A 70 9.29 -10.19 -19.04
C GLY A 70 8.33 -9.23 -19.74
N SER A 71 7.17 -9.02 -19.14
CA SER A 71 6.13 -8.16 -19.71
C SER A 71 5.35 -7.43 -18.62
N VAL A 72 4.75 -6.30 -19.00
CA VAL A 72 3.76 -5.60 -18.18
C VAL A 72 2.64 -5.07 -19.06
N SER A 73 1.43 -5.14 -18.56
CA SER A 73 0.23 -4.56 -19.16
C SER A 73 -0.43 -3.62 -18.17
N VAL A 74 -0.89 -2.47 -18.64
CA VAL A 74 -1.64 -1.48 -17.87
C VAL A 74 -2.92 -1.15 -18.63
N LEU A 75 -4.08 -1.48 -18.07
CA LEU A 75 -5.40 -1.37 -18.73
C LEU A 75 -5.42 -2.07 -20.12
N GLY A 76 -4.72 -3.19 -20.25
CA GLY A 76 -4.60 -3.92 -21.51
C GLY A 76 -3.54 -3.37 -22.48
N PHE A 77 -2.97 -2.20 -22.22
CA PHE A 77 -1.92 -1.60 -23.05
C PHE A 77 -0.52 -2.05 -22.60
N ASN A 78 0.36 -2.26 -23.56
CA ASN A 78 1.78 -2.48 -23.29
C ASN A 78 2.50 -1.11 -23.21
N PRO A 79 3.07 -0.74 -22.05
CA PRO A 79 3.70 0.58 -21.87
C PRO A 79 4.89 0.84 -22.79
N ALA A 80 5.61 -0.21 -23.20
CA ALA A 80 6.75 -0.08 -24.12
C ALA A 80 6.31 0.19 -25.56
N ARG A 81 5.09 -0.25 -25.96
CA ARG A 81 4.56 -0.07 -27.32
C ARG A 81 3.58 1.06 -27.42
N SER A 82 2.80 1.31 -26.36
CA SER A 82 1.72 2.28 -26.34
C SER A 82 1.80 3.20 -25.10
N PRO A 83 2.94 3.88 -24.87
CA PRO A 83 3.13 4.67 -23.64
C PRO A 83 2.14 5.84 -23.52
N LEU A 84 1.69 6.41 -24.64
CA LEU A 84 0.73 7.52 -24.63
C LEU A 84 -0.65 7.04 -24.19
N GLU A 85 -1.08 5.86 -24.60
CA GLU A 85 -2.36 5.29 -24.15
C GLU A 85 -2.33 5.02 -22.64
N VAL A 86 -1.26 4.43 -22.13
CA VAL A 86 -1.07 4.27 -20.67
C VAL A 86 -1.12 5.63 -19.98
N LYS A 87 -0.36 6.61 -20.48
CA LYS A 87 -0.32 7.95 -19.88
C LYS A 87 -1.64 8.72 -19.96
N ARG A 88 -2.56 8.39 -20.84
CA ARG A 88 -3.90 8.99 -20.87
C ARG A 88 -4.74 8.60 -19.67
N HIS A 89 -4.63 7.37 -19.22
CA HIS A 89 -5.48 6.75 -18.17
C HIS A 89 -4.82 6.70 -16.79
N VAL A 90 -3.49 6.88 -16.72
CA VAL A 90 -2.72 6.79 -15.48
C VAL A 90 -2.27 8.17 -15.02
N GLY A 91 -2.59 8.52 -13.78
CA GLY A 91 -1.99 9.65 -13.07
C GLY A 91 -0.74 9.22 -12.33
N TYR A 92 0.33 10.00 -12.40
CA TYR A 92 1.59 9.69 -11.72
C TYR A 92 2.02 10.83 -10.82
N LEU A 93 2.27 10.52 -9.56
CA LEU A 93 2.83 11.41 -8.56
C LEU A 93 4.22 10.89 -8.17
N PRO A 94 5.31 11.48 -8.64
CA PRO A 94 6.67 11.12 -8.24
C PRO A 94 6.97 11.59 -6.82
N ASP A 95 8.01 11.03 -6.18
CA ASP A 95 8.51 11.49 -4.85
C ASP A 95 8.83 12.99 -4.84
N SER A 96 9.45 13.49 -5.90
CA SER A 96 9.70 14.92 -6.08
C SER A 96 8.82 15.48 -7.18
N VAL A 97 7.78 16.22 -6.79
CA VAL A 97 6.83 16.81 -7.71
C VAL A 97 7.38 18.12 -8.30
N GLY A 98 7.54 18.15 -9.61
CA GLY A 98 8.00 19.32 -10.35
C GLY A 98 6.85 20.20 -10.84
N PHE A 99 6.60 21.31 -10.16
CA PHE A 99 5.69 22.35 -10.62
C PHE A 99 6.46 23.58 -11.12
N TYR A 100 5.78 24.43 -11.87
CA TYR A 100 6.28 25.76 -12.20
C TYR A 100 6.13 26.66 -10.96
N ASP A 101 7.21 26.86 -10.24
CA ASP A 101 7.22 27.56 -8.95
C ASP A 101 6.73 29.02 -9.02
N HIS A 102 6.94 29.68 -10.16
CA HIS A 102 6.48 31.05 -10.41
C HIS A 102 4.98 31.16 -10.73
N LEU A 103 4.35 30.06 -11.08
CA LEU A 103 2.91 29.99 -11.30
C LEU A 103 2.15 29.66 -10.01
N THR A 104 0.88 30.06 -9.97
CA THR A 104 -0.06 29.68 -8.91
C THR A 104 -0.47 28.20 -9.02
N ALA A 105 -1.10 27.64 -8.00
CA ALA A 105 -1.65 26.30 -8.06
C ALA A 105 -2.68 26.17 -9.18
N MET A 106 -3.57 27.15 -9.30
CA MET A 106 -4.58 27.19 -10.37
C MET A 106 -3.95 27.23 -11.77
N GLU A 107 -2.91 28.04 -11.98
CA GLU A 107 -2.22 28.16 -13.27
C GLU A 107 -1.48 26.87 -13.63
N ASN A 108 -0.82 26.19 -12.66
CA ASN A 108 -0.21 24.88 -12.88
C ASN A 108 -1.25 23.85 -13.34
N LEU A 109 -2.38 23.75 -12.64
CA LEU A 109 -3.46 22.83 -13.02
C LEU A 109 -4.08 23.21 -14.38
N ALA A 110 -4.23 24.50 -14.65
CA ALA A 110 -4.75 24.97 -15.95
C ALA A 110 -3.81 24.63 -17.10
N TYR A 111 -2.49 24.72 -16.87
CA TYR A 111 -1.47 24.32 -17.84
C TYR A 111 -1.57 22.82 -18.16
N THR A 112 -1.59 21.98 -17.15
CA THR A 112 -1.72 20.52 -17.32
C THR A 112 -3.05 20.15 -18.01
N ALA A 113 -4.16 20.74 -17.58
CA ALA A 113 -5.48 20.53 -18.19
C ALA A 113 -5.54 20.96 -19.66
N LYS A 114 -4.79 22.03 -20.03
CA LYS A 114 -4.64 22.45 -21.42
C LYS A 114 -3.88 21.42 -22.26
N LEU A 115 -2.81 20.85 -21.71
CA LEU A 115 -2.06 19.78 -22.40
C LEU A 115 -2.90 18.52 -22.61
N MET A 116 -3.87 18.25 -21.72
CA MET A 116 -4.84 17.17 -21.89
C MET A 116 -5.91 17.45 -22.94
N GLY A 117 -5.94 18.63 -23.55
CA GLY A 117 -6.92 19.01 -24.56
C GLY A 117 -8.31 19.36 -24.01
N LEU A 118 -8.44 19.59 -22.68
CA LEU A 118 -9.73 19.96 -22.08
C LEU A 118 -10.20 21.34 -22.55
N SER A 119 -11.48 21.51 -22.81
CA SER A 119 -12.11 22.79 -23.11
C SER A 119 -12.00 23.77 -21.92
N LEU A 120 -12.15 25.07 -22.18
CA LEU A 120 -12.05 26.10 -21.13
C LEU A 120 -13.07 25.86 -20.00
N ALA A 121 -14.31 25.48 -20.36
CA ALA A 121 -15.37 25.19 -19.39
C ALA A 121 -15.07 23.98 -18.56
N GLU A 122 -14.61 22.87 -19.18
CA GLU A 122 -14.22 21.64 -18.45
C GLU A 122 -13.03 21.88 -17.52
N ARG A 123 -12.03 22.65 -17.97
CA ARG A 123 -10.88 23.02 -17.12
C ARG A 123 -11.33 23.72 -15.85
N ALA A 124 -12.17 24.75 -15.97
CA ALA A 124 -12.66 25.52 -14.83
C ALA A 124 -13.38 24.61 -13.81
N LEU A 125 -14.29 23.75 -14.28
CA LEU A 125 -15.05 22.84 -13.42
C LEU A 125 -14.14 21.80 -12.75
N ARG A 126 -13.27 21.11 -13.52
CA ARG A 126 -12.42 20.03 -12.99
C ARG A 126 -11.35 20.56 -12.03
N ILE A 127 -10.80 21.75 -12.28
CA ILE A 127 -9.80 22.37 -11.42
C ILE A 127 -10.45 22.81 -10.09
N ALA A 128 -11.63 23.42 -10.15
CA ALA A 128 -12.34 23.83 -8.93
C ALA A 128 -12.68 22.61 -8.05
N ASP A 129 -13.22 21.52 -8.64
CA ASP A 129 -13.47 20.26 -7.96
C ASP A 129 -12.19 19.68 -7.34
N ALA A 130 -11.11 19.59 -8.13
CA ALA A 130 -9.85 19.03 -7.67
C ALA A 130 -9.24 19.81 -6.49
N LEU A 131 -9.20 21.16 -6.60
CA LEU A 131 -8.68 22.02 -5.53
C LEU A 131 -9.51 21.90 -4.24
N SER A 132 -10.83 21.80 -4.36
CA SER A 132 -11.72 21.56 -3.22
C SER A 132 -11.42 20.23 -2.55
N ARG A 133 -11.34 19.15 -3.32
CA ARG A 133 -11.09 17.79 -2.80
C ARG A 133 -9.74 17.67 -2.10
N VAL A 134 -8.69 18.31 -2.62
CA VAL A 134 -7.37 18.29 -1.97
C VAL A 134 -7.17 19.40 -0.93
N ARG A 135 -8.24 20.17 -0.59
CA ARG A 135 -8.22 21.22 0.44
C ARG A 135 -7.21 22.33 0.15
N LEU A 136 -7.11 22.77 -1.14
CA LEU A 136 -6.22 23.84 -1.59
C LEU A 136 -6.97 25.06 -2.14
N THR A 137 -8.29 25.14 -2.03
CA THR A 137 -9.12 26.23 -2.60
C THR A 137 -8.66 27.61 -2.13
N GLU A 138 -8.42 27.81 -0.83
CA GLU A 138 -8.03 29.08 -0.25
C GLU A 138 -6.64 29.58 -0.69
N VAL A 139 -5.80 28.67 -1.15
CA VAL A 139 -4.43 28.96 -1.59
C VAL A 139 -4.25 28.79 -3.09
N ALA A 140 -5.35 28.58 -3.85
CA ALA A 140 -5.35 28.34 -5.28
C ALA A 140 -4.60 29.40 -6.10
N HIS A 141 -4.64 30.67 -5.64
CA HIS A 141 -4.01 31.81 -6.28
C HIS A 141 -2.63 32.16 -5.70
N LYS A 142 -2.10 31.36 -4.74
CA LYS A 142 -0.74 31.54 -4.25
C LYS A 142 0.26 30.83 -5.16
N ARG A 143 1.45 31.41 -5.34
CA ARG A 143 2.54 30.80 -6.12
C ARG A 143 3.01 29.52 -5.44
N VAL A 144 3.28 28.49 -6.23
CA VAL A 144 3.73 27.19 -5.75
C VAL A 144 5.09 27.27 -5.06
N ALA A 145 5.91 28.27 -5.37
CA ALA A 145 7.14 28.58 -4.62
C ALA A 145 6.91 28.71 -3.10
N THR A 146 5.71 29.13 -2.66
CA THR A 146 5.38 29.31 -1.23
C THR A 146 4.76 28.08 -0.59
N PHE A 147 4.58 26.99 -1.34
CA PHE A 147 3.91 25.81 -0.85
C PHE A 147 4.85 24.94 0.01
N SER A 148 4.31 24.43 1.12
CA SER A 148 4.96 23.35 1.88
C SER A 148 5.02 22.08 1.03
N ARG A 149 5.85 21.10 1.45
CA ARG A 149 5.92 19.79 0.80
C ARG A 149 4.54 19.12 0.72
N GLY A 150 3.79 19.12 1.82
CA GLY A 150 2.43 18.56 1.84
C GLY A 150 1.46 19.26 0.88
N MET A 151 1.55 20.58 0.75
CA MET A 151 0.74 21.33 -0.24
C MET A 151 1.13 20.95 -1.67
N ARG A 152 2.42 20.75 -1.96
CA ARG A 152 2.88 20.30 -3.29
C ARG A 152 2.40 18.88 -3.59
N GLN A 153 2.45 17.96 -2.62
CA GLN A 153 1.92 16.60 -2.77
C GLN A 153 0.40 16.62 -3.04
N ARG A 154 -0.36 17.42 -2.30
CA ARG A 154 -1.80 17.60 -2.55
C ARG A 154 -2.08 18.20 -3.93
N LEU A 155 -1.28 19.15 -4.39
CA LEU A 155 -1.41 19.71 -5.73
C LEU A 155 -1.14 18.66 -6.82
N GLY A 156 -0.15 17.76 -6.62
CA GLY A 156 0.09 16.62 -7.52
C GLY A 156 -1.09 15.64 -7.55
N LEU A 157 -1.73 15.43 -6.39
CA LEU A 157 -2.97 14.64 -6.35
C LEU A 157 -4.12 15.34 -7.07
N ALA A 158 -4.19 16.67 -7.00
CA ALA A 158 -5.16 17.47 -7.78
C ALA A 158 -4.98 17.28 -9.28
N GLU A 159 -3.76 17.17 -9.81
CA GLU A 159 -3.53 16.85 -11.23
C GLU A 159 -4.13 15.50 -11.63
N ILE A 160 -3.97 14.49 -10.77
CA ILE A 160 -4.56 13.16 -10.98
C ILE A 160 -6.10 13.23 -11.02
N ILE A 161 -6.70 14.05 -10.15
CA ILE A 161 -8.15 14.28 -10.09
C ILE A 161 -8.64 15.03 -11.33
N VAL A 162 -7.96 16.13 -11.74
CA VAL A 162 -8.30 16.89 -12.96
C VAL A 162 -8.29 15.98 -14.18
N LYS A 163 -7.33 15.08 -14.25
CA LYS A 163 -7.19 14.07 -15.30
C LYS A 163 -8.32 13.06 -15.32
N ARG A 164 -8.98 12.79 -14.19
CA ARG A 164 -9.90 11.66 -13.96
C ARG A 164 -9.22 10.32 -14.26
N ALA A 165 -8.01 10.18 -13.75
CA ALA A 165 -7.22 8.97 -13.99
C ALA A 165 -7.93 7.73 -13.44
N GLU A 166 -7.93 6.64 -14.21
CA GLU A 166 -8.45 5.33 -13.78
C GLU A 166 -7.50 4.66 -12.79
N ILE A 167 -6.20 4.92 -12.94
CA ILE A 167 -5.14 4.43 -12.07
C ILE A 167 -4.31 5.62 -11.57
N ALA A 168 -4.10 5.72 -10.27
CA ALA A 168 -3.15 6.63 -9.64
C ALA A 168 -1.92 5.85 -9.18
N ILE A 169 -0.74 6.22 -9.68
CA ILE A 169 0.55 5.68 -9.25
C ILE A 169 1.26 6.76 -8.44
N LEU A 170 1.56 6.46 -7.17
CA LEU A 170 2.12 7.38 -6.19
C LEU A 170 3.46 6.84 -5.68
N ASP A 171 4.56 7.50 -6.01
CA ASP A 171 5.90 7.06 -5.62
C ASP A 171 6.35 7.81 -4.36
N GLU A 172 6.47 7.10 -3.23
CA GLU A 172 6.82 7.61 -1.90
C GLU A 172 6.01 8.86 -1.47
N PRO A 173 4.67 8.86 -1.61
CA PRO A 173 3.85 10.08 -1.55
C PRO A 173 3.82 10.74 -0.16
N THR A 174 4.13 10.00 0.91
CA THR A 174 4.16 10.52 2.29
C THR A 174 5.58 10.82 2.79
N SER A 175 6.60 10.57 1.98
CA SER A 175 8.00 10.82 2.36
C SER A 175 8.22 12.29 2.72
N GLY A 176 8.79 12.55 3.92
CA GLY A 176 9.10 13.90 4.40
C GLY A 176 7.90 14.78 4.73
N LEU A 177 6.71 14.20 4.87
CA LEU A 177 5.56 14.88 5.46
C LEU A 177 5.62 14.75 6.99
N ASP A 178 5.09 15.76 7.68
CA ASP A 178 4.84 15.65 9.11
C ASP A 178 3.69 14.64 9.38
N PRO A 179 3.54 14.14 10.63
CA PRO A 179 2.54 13.11 10.94
C PRO A 179 1.10 13.53 10.60
N GLN A 180 0.73 14.78 10.83
CA GLN A 180 -0.62 15.26 10.54
C GLN A 180 -0.87 15.36 9.03
N ALA A 181 0.07 15.92 8.26
CA ALA A 181 -0.01 15.98 6.81
C ALA A 181 -0.05 14.59 6.17
N THR A 182 0.66 13.61 6.77
CA THR A 182 0.62 12.20 6.35
C THR A 182 -0.78 11.62 6.49
N ILE A 183 -1.42 11.77 7.67
CA ILE A 183 -2.78 11.27 7.92
C ILE A 183 -3.75 11.87 6.90
N GLU A 184 -3.72 13.19 6.74
CA GLU A 184 -4.60 13.89 5.80
C GLU A 184 -4.38 13.45 4.34
N PHE A 185 -3.14 13.17 3.96
CA PHE A 185 -2.82 12.70 2.61
C PHE A 185 -3.32 11.27 2.37
N LEU A 186 -3.20 10.38 3.36
CA LEU A 186 -3.72 9.02 3.29
C LEU A 186 -5.26 9.00 3.23
N GLU A 187 -5.95 9.94 3.89
CA GLU A 187 -7.39 10.15 3.75
C GLU A 187 -7.77 10.49 2.31
N LEU A 188 -7.03 11.41 1.66
CA LEU A 188 -7.26 11.77 0.26
C LEU A 188 -7.08 10.58 -0.69
N ILE A 189 -6.09 9.71 -0.44
CA ILE A 189 -5.92 8.46 -1.20
C ILE A 189 -7.14 7.55 -1.01
N SER A 190 -7.63 7.42 0.22
CA SER A 190 -8.83 6.63 0.53
C SER A 190 -10.08 7.20 -0.15
N GLU A 191 -10.17 8.53 -0.31
CA GLU A 191 -11.24 9.19 -1.07
C GLU A 191 -11.15 8.88 -2.57
N LEU A 192 -9.94 8.84 -3.15
CA LEU A 192 -9.75 8.43 -4.54
C LEU A 192 -10.21 7.00 -4.78
N LYS A 193 -9.85 6.07 -3.89
CA LYS A 193 -10.33 4.68 -3.95
C LYS A 193 -11.85 4.60 -3.92
N ARG A 194 -12.50 5.32 -2.98
CA ARG A 194 -13.97 5.37 -2.90
C ARG A 194 -14.62 5.94 -4.17
N GLY A 195 -13.93 6.81 -4.87
CA GLY A 195 -14.32 7.33 -6.19
C GLY A 195 -14.08 6.34 -7.35
N GLY A 196 -13.60 5.11 -7.08
CA GLY A 196 -13.38 4.07 -8.08
C GLY A 196 -11.99 4.08 -8.73
N THR A 197 -11.07 4.97 -8.31
CA THR A 197 -9.69 5.00 -8.80
C THR A 197 -8.90 3.84 -8.20
N THR A 198 -8.20 3.08 -9.03
CA THR A 198 -7.21 2.09 -8.58
C THR A 198 -5.94 2.82 -8.15
N VAL A 199 -5.39 2.48 -7.01
CA VAL A 199 -4.19 3.16 -6.50
C VAL A 199 -3.05 2.17 -6.34
N LEU A 200 -1.91 2.48 -6.93
CA LEU A 200 -0.63 1.87 -6.64
C LEU A 200 0.24 2.88 -5.91
N LEU A 201 0.71 2.54 -4.73
CA LEU A 201 1.67 3.40 -4.02
C LEU A 201 2.94 2.64 -3.66
N SER A 202 4.07 3.31 -3.70
CA SER A 202 5.31 2.83 -3.11
C SER A 202 5.54 3.48 -1.75
N SER A 203 6.11 2.72 -0.80
CA SER A 203 6.56 3.28 0.48
C SER A 203 7.65 2.42 1.12
N HIS A 204 8.46 3.06 1.95
CA HIS A 204 9.33 2.39 2.91
C HIS A 204 8.79 2.47 4.35
N LEU A 205 7.68 3.20 4.58
CA LEU A 205 7.03 3.42 5.87
C LEU A 205 5.82 2.48 5.98
N LEU A 206 6.04 1.31 6.57
CA LEU A 206 5.10 0.18 6.56
C LEU A 206 3.81 0.45 7.34
N ASP A 207 3.94 1.03 8.54
CA ASP A 207 2.84 1.35 9.46
C ASP A 207 1.84 2.36 8.87
N GLN A 208 2.37 3.36 8.15
CA GLN A 208 1.55 4.43 7.58
C GLN A 208 0.62 3.90 6.48
N VAL A 209 1.12 3.03 5.61
CA VAL A 209 0.38 2.55 4.45
C VAL A 209 -0.47 1.32 4.73
N GLN A 210 -0.19 0.59 5.81
CA GLN A 210 -0.97 -0.59 6.21
C GLN A 210 -2.48 -0.31 6.29
N ARG A 211 -2.85 0.89 6.77
CA ARG A 211 -4.25 1.26 7.00
C ARG A 211 -5.07 1.47 5.74
N ILE A 212 -4.42 1.71 4.60
CA ILE A 212 -5.11 2.04 3.35
C ILE A 212 -4.96 0.99 2.27
N CYS A 213 -3.91 0.13 2.36
CA CYS A 213 -3.66 -0.91 1.37
C CYS A 213 -4.56 -2.12 1.57
N ASP A 214 -5.20 -2.59 0.50
CA ASP A 214 -5.92 -3.86 0.49
C ASP A 214 -4.94 -5.04 0.42
N ARG A 215 -3.91 -4.89 -0.42
CA ARG A 215 -2.81 -5.85 -0.57
C ARG A 215 -1.49 -5.13 -0.73
N VAL A 216 -0.43 -5.82 -0.36
CA VAL A 216 0.93 -5.29 -0.48
C VAL A 216 1.86 -6.32 -1.10
N ALA A 217 2.91 -5.84 -1.78
CA ALA A 217 4.06 -6.62 -2.19
C ALA A 217 5.30 -6.13 -1.43
N LEU A 218 5.94 -7.02 -0.68
CA LEU A 218 7.15 -6.72 0.09
C LEU A 218 8.37 -6.92 -0.80
N PHE A 219 9.05 -5.83 -1.13
CA PHE A 219 10.22 -5.79 -1.99
C PHE A 219 11.53 -5.91 -1.20
N LYS A 220 12.45 -6.71 -1.72
CA LYS A 220 13.83 -6.77 -1.27
C LYS A 220 14.76 -7.12 -2.42
N ALA A 221 15.82 -6.32 -2.60
CA ALA A 221 16.87 -6.56 -3.60
C ALA A 221 16.33 -6.91 -5.01
N GLY A 222 15.35 -6.15 -5.48
CA GLY A 222 14.75 -6.30 -6.81
C GLY A 222 13.69 -7.39 -6.93
N ARG A 223 13.35 -8.10 -5.86
CA ARG A 223 12.38 -9.21 -5.86
C ARG A 223 11.18 -8.92 -4.96
N ILE A 224 10.05 -9.54 -5.27
CA ILE A 224 8.91 -9.63 -4.36
C ILE A 224 9.12 -10.89 -3.52
N GLU A 225 9.33 -10.71 -2.21
CA GLU A 225 9.49 -11.82 -1.28
C GLU A 225 8.14 -12.38 -0.82
N MET A 226 7.15 -11.49 -0.67
CA MET A 226 5.80 -11.85 -0.24
C MET A 226 4.78 -10.89 -0.84
N MET A 227 3.56 -11.36 -1.07
CA MET A 227 2.46 -10.55 -1.58
C MET A 227 1.12 -11.09 -1.06
N GLY A 228 0.27 -10.19 -0.59
CA GLY A 228 -1.06 -10.53 -0.07
C GLY A 228 -1.64 -9.39 0.77
N SER A 229 -2.81 -9.60 1.36
CA SER A 229 -3.32 -8.73 2.42
C SER A 229 -2.47 -8.87 3.68
N VAL A 230 -2.53 -7.88 4.58
CA VAL A 230 -1.78 -7.93 5.85
C VAL A 230 -2.14 -9.16 6.66
N ALA A 231 -3.42 -9.55 6.68
CA ALA A 231 -3.90 -10.73 7.38
C ALA A 231 -3.32 -12.03 6.78
N GLU A 232 -3.32 -12.18 5.44
CA GLU A 232 -2.73 -13.35 4.77
C GLU A 232 -1.23 -13.46 5.04
N LEU A 233 -0.51 -12.34 4.97
CA LEU A 233 0.93 -12.30 5.25
C LEU A 233 1.24 -12.62 6.71
N ALA A 234 0.41 -12.15 7.64
CA ALA A 234 0.56 -12.46 9.05
C ALA A 234 0.39 -13.95 9.35
N VAL A 235 -0.64 -14.59 8.77
CA VAL A 235 -0.83 -16.05 8.90
C VAL A 235 0.40 -16.80 8.38
N GLN A 236 0.94 -16.41 7.22
CA GLN A 236 2.11 -17.05 6.62
C GLN A 236 3.39 -16.91 7.47
N VAL A 237 3.62 -15.75 8.07
CA VAL A 237 4.89 -15.42 8.74
C VAL A 237 4.83 -15.62 10.24
N LEU A 238 3.72 -15.22 10.85
CA LEU A 238 3.55 -15.22 12.31
C LEU A 238 2.80 -16.46 12.80
N GLY A 239 2.18 -17.23 11.87
CA GLY A 239 1.34 -18.39 12.19
C GLY A 239 -0.05 -18.00 12.70
N ALA A 240 -0.38 -16.71 12.73
CA ALA A 240 -1.68 -16.18 13.14
C ALA A 240 -1.96 -14.81 12.52
N GLY A 241 -3.22 -14.58 12.16
CA GLY A 241 -3.69 -13.28 11.67
C GLY A 241 -3.99 -12.29 12.78
N PHE A 242 -4.35 -12.76 13.99
CA PHE A 242 -4.81 -11.91 15.09
C PHE A 242 -4.32 -12.43 16.43
N VAL A 243 -3.95 -11.51 17.31
CA VAL A 243 -3.69 -11.80 18.71
C VAL A 243 -4.78 -11.10 19.53
N VAL A 244 -5.62 -11.87 20.22
CA VAL A 244 -6.71 -11.33 21.04
C VAL A 244 -6.35 -11.49 22.51
N GLU A 245 -6.32 -10.41 23.26
CA GLU A 245 -6.16 -10.43 24.71
C GLU A 245 -7.50 -10.27 25.39
N VAL A 246 -7.76 -11.18 26.33
CA VAL A 246 -8.96 -11.24 27.14
C VAL A 246 -8.56 -11.10 28.62
N GLU A 247 -9.15 -10.13 29.31
CA GLU A 247 -9.06 -10.01 30.75
C GLU A 247 -10.47 -10.30 31.32
N ALA A 248 -10.61 -11.42 32.03
CA ALA A 248 -11.89 -11.89 32.54
C ALA A 248 -11.71 -12.77 33.77
N GLU A 249 -12.58 -12.58 34.76
CA GLU A 249 -12.64 -13.42 35.99
C GLU A 249 -13.69 -14.52 35.82
N GLY A 250 -13.34 -15.72 36.23
CA GLY A 250 -14.22 -16.89 36.19
C GLY A 250 -13.47 -18.20 35.99
N ALA A 251 -14.16 -19.31 36.30
CA ALA A 251 -13.59 -20.66 36.12
C ALA A 251 -13.83 -21.15 34.67
N GLY A 252 -12.86 -21.89 34.11
CA GLY A 252 -13.03 -22.57 32.82
C GLY A 252 -12.92 -21.69 31.58
N ILE A 253 -12.57 -20.40 31.72
CA ILE A 253 -12.47 -19.44 30.60
C ILE A 253 -11.46 -19.93 29.57
N ALA A 254 -10.26 -20.30 29.95
CA ALA A 254 -9.21 -20.74 29.00
C ALA A 254 -9.68 -21.92 28.12
N LEU A 255 -10.34 -22.90 28.75
CA LEU A 255 -10.89 -24.05 28.01
C LEU A 255 -11.98 -23.62 27.03
N LYS A 256 -12.87 -22.71 27.44
CA LYS A 256 -13.94 -22.23 26.57
C LYS A 256 -13.41 -21.40 25.41
N LEU A 257 -12.41 -20.54 25.64
CA LEU A 257 -11.74 -19.76 24.60
C LEU A 257 -11.03 -20.68 23.56
N SER A 258 -10.47 -21.80 23.98
CA SER A 258 -9.80 -22.74 23.06
C SER A 258 -10.77 -23.50 22.14
N THR A 259 -12.06 -23.50 22.43
CA THR A 259 -13.09 -24.13 21.58
C THR A 259 -13.65 -23.21 20.50
N ILE A 260 -13.21 -21.96 20.44
CA ILE A 260 -13.70 -20.98 19.45
C ILE A 260 -13.13 -21.31 18.06
N PRO A 261 -13.96 -21.44 17.02
CA PRO A 261 -13.49 -21.69 15.66
C PRO A 261 -12.54 -20.60 15.15
N GLY A 262 -11.39 -21.00 14.65
CA GLY A 262 -10.33 -20.11 14.18
C GLY A 262 -9.30 -19.71 15.25
N VAL A 263 -9.47 -20.12 16.51
CA VAL A 263 -8.43 -20.01 17.54
C VAL A 263 -7.44 -21.16 17.39
N THR A 264 -6.17 -20.81 17.21
CA THR A 264 -5.08 -21.82 17.05
C THR A 264 -4.32 -22.07 18.34
N LYS A 265 -4.30 -21.08 19.25
CA LYS A 265 -3.60 -21.19 20.55
C LYS A 265 -4.27 -20.31 21.61
N VAL A 266 -4.30 -20.78 22.85
CA VAL A 266 -4.66 -19.98 24.03
C VAL A 266 -3.55 -20.10 25.05
N GLU A 267 -3.03 -18.98 25.52
CA GLU A 267 -2.03 -18.86 26.57
C GLU A 267 -2.65 -18.15 27.78
N THR A 268 -2.48 -18.71 28.97
CA THR A 268 -2.85 -18.02 30.21
C THR A 268 -1.66 -17.21 30.69
N LEU A 269 -1.80 -15.88 30.69
CA LEU A 269 -0.74 -14.94 31.10
C LEU A 269 -0.77 -14.70 32.62
N SER A 270 -1.97 -14.68 33.22
CA SER A 270 -2.22 -14.58 34.66
C SER A 270 -3.53 -15.25 35.02
N ALA A 271 -3.94 -15.17 36.27
CA ALA A 271 -5.19 -15.78 36.74
C ALA A 271 -6.46 -15.29 36.01
N ASP A 272 -6.42 -14.06 35.47
CA ASP A 272 -7.52 -13.36 34.82
C ASP A 272 -7.21 -12.88 33.40
N ARG A 273 -5.98 -13.16 32.87
CA ARG A 273 -5.53 -12.70 31.55
C ARG A 273 -5.18 -13.85 30.63
N TYR A 274 -5.77 -13.83 29.44
CA TYR A 274 -5.60 -14.84 28.41
C TYR A 274 -5.18 -14.17 27.10
N ARG A 275 -4.26 -14.80 26.38
CA ARG A 275 -3.87 -14.39 25.02
C ARG A 275 -4.26 -15.50 24.06
N MET A 276 -5.06 -15.14 23.06
CA MET A 276 -5.46 -16.05 21.99
C MET A 276 -4.75 -15.69 20.70
N THR A 277 -4.31 -16.69 19.98
CA THR A 277 -3.81 -16.60 18.61
C THR A 277 -4.92 -17.12 17.71
N ALA A 278 -5.36 -16.35 16.69
CA ALA A 278 -6.48 -16.69 15.84
C ALA A 278 -6.26 -16.32 14.37
N GLU A 279 -6.94 -17.02 13.47
CA GLU A 279 -6.90 -16.76 12.02
C GLU A 279 -7.76 -15.55 11.59
N ARG A 280 -8.74 -15.18 12.43
CA ARG A 280 -9.66 -14.05 12.22
C ARG A 280 -9.87 -13.29 13.53
N ASP A 281 -10.50 -12.13 13.45
CA ASP A 281 -10.97 -11.42 14.64
C ASP A 281 -12.06 -12.24 15.35
N VAL A 282 -11.72 -12.78 16.51
CA VAL A 282 -12.60 -13.62 17.33
C VAL A 282 -13.11 -12.89 18.58
N ARG A 283 -12.98 -11.56 18.65
CA ARG A 283 -13.47 -10.79 19.81
C ARG A 283 -14.95 -11.01 20.11
N PRO A 284 -15.90 -11.01 19.15
CA PRO A 284 -17.30 -11.28 19.43
C PRO A 284 -17.53 -12.67 20.03
N ASP A 285 -16.83 -13.68 19.49
CA ASP A 285 -16.93 -15.05 19.97
C ASP A 285 -16.30 -15.21 21.37
N ALA A 286 -15.18 -14.52 21.62
CA ALA A 286 -14.51 -14.52 22.92
C ALA A 286 -15.38 -13.87 24.01
N ALA A 287 -16.02 -12.74 23.71
CA ALA A 287 -16.97 -12.12 24.63
C ALA A 287 -18.13 -13.08 24.98
N SER A 288 -18.71 -13.71 23.96
CA SER A 288 -19.79 -14.69 24.14
C SER A 288 -19.33 -15.91 24.95
N ALA A 289 -18.10 -16.40 24.69
CA ALA A 289 -17.53 -17.53 25.40
C ALA A 289 -17.31 -17.27 26.89
N VAL A 290 -16.85 -16.07 27.26
CA VAL A 290 -16.68 -15.64 28.66
C VAL A 290 -18.03 -15.58 29.37
N VAL A 291 -19.03 -14.98 28.73
CA VAL A 291 -20.40 -14.90 29.32
C VAL A 291 -21.02 -16.27 29.48
N ALA A 292 -20.81 -17.20 28.54
CA ALA A 292 -21.37 -18.56 28.59
C ALA A 292 -20.86 -19.39 29.78
N VAL A 293 -19.73 -19.05 30.39
CA VAL A 293 -19.20 -19.68 31.60
C VAL A 293 -19.43 -18.83 32.85
N ASN A 294 -20.35 -17.86 32.78
CA ASN A 294 -20.61 -16.88 33.84
C ASN A 294 -19.36 -16.09 34.27
N GLY A 295 -18.44 -15.89 33.35
CA GLY A 295 -17.25 -15.08 33.57
C GLY A 295 -17.57 -13.58 33.48
N ALA A 296 -16.84 -12.77 34.25
CA ALA A 296 -16.90 -11.32 34.20
C ALA A 296 -15.83 -10.78 33.25
N LEU A 297 -16.22 -10.38 32.04
CA LEU A 297 -15.31 -9.76 31.06
C LEU A 297 -14.94 -8.35 31.50
N LYS A 298 -13.64 -8.08 31.70
CA LYS A 298 -13.11 -6.76 32.08
C LYS A 298 -12.52 -5.99 30.92
N ARG A 299 -11.78 -6.70 30.05
CA ARG A 299 -11.12 -6.11 28.88
C ARG A 299 -11.06 -7.09 27.73
N LEU A 300 -11.24 -6.58 26.55
CA LEU A 300 -11.08 -7.34 25.31
C LEU A 300 -10.39 -6.43 24.29
N SER A 301 -9.18 -6.84 23.87
CA SER A 301 -8.41 -6.11 22.85
C SER A 301 -7.92 -7.06 21.78
N VAL A 302 -7.68 -6.53 20.60
CA VAL A 302 -7.02 -7.26 19.53
C VAL A 302 -5.78 -6.48 19.11
N ASP A 303 -4.68 -7.19 19.00
CA ASP A 303 -3.51 -6.69 18.31
C ASP A 303 -3.60 -7.16 16.86
N GLU A 304 -3.84 -6.20 15.97
CA GLU A 304 -3.79 -6.46 14.54
C GLU A 304 -2.35 -6.73 14.11
N PRO A 305 -2.13 -7.67 13.18
CA PRO A 305 -0.81 -7.95 12.70
C PRO A 305 -0.23 -6.69 12.03
N SER A 306 1.01 -6.34 12.39
CA SER A 306 1.69 -5.22 11.79
C SER A 306 2.60 -5.66 10.63
N LEU A 307 2.61 -4.88 9.55
CA LEU A 307 3.55 -5.07 8.46
C LEU A 307 5.00 -4.98 8.92
N GLU A 308 5.28 -4.19 9.96
CA GLU A 308 6.61 -4.10 10.55
C GLU A 308 7.04 -5.42 11.19
N ALA A 309 6.16 -6.06 11.97
CA ALA A 309 6.42 -7.36 12.57
C ALA A 309 6.62 -8.45 11.51
N ILE A 310 5.78 -8.46 10.47
CA ILE A 310 5.89 -9.37 9.33
C ILE A 310 7.24 -9.14 8.63
N TYR A 311 7.57 -7.88 8.33
CA TYR A 311 8.81 -7.50 7.67
C TYR A 311 10.04 -7.89 8.49
N ALA A 312 10.06 -7.56 9.79
CA ALA A 312 11.16 -7.89 10.69
C ALA A 312 11.41 -9.41 10.72
N ARG A 313 10.37 -10.23 10.86
CA ARG A 313 10.50 -11.68 10.92
C ARG A 313 10.92 -12.29 9.58
N THR A 314 10.42 -11.75 8.47
CA THR A 314 10.78 -12.24 7.12
C THR A 314 12.23 -11.92 6.77
N PHE A 315 12.74 -10.74 7.18
CA PHE A 315 14.02 -10.23 6.68
C PHE A 315 15.14 -10.20 7.71
N GLN A 316 14.85 -10.16 9.03
CA GLN A 316 15.86 -10.19 10.10
C GLN A 316 16.19 -11.61 10.53
N GLY A 317 15.24 -12.54 10.54
CA GLY A 317 15.47 -13.96 10.90
C GLY A 317 16.45 -14.70 9.95
N LYS A 318 16.73 -14.18 8.77
CA LYS A 318 17.75 -14.73 7.84
C LYS A 318 19.20 -14.29 8.18
N ARG A 319 19.43 -13.37 9.12
CA ARG A 319 20.79 -12.92 9.51
C ARG A 319 21.46 -13.83 10.56
N GLU A 320 20.70 -14.58 11.35
CA GLU A 320 21.29 -15.45 12.41
C GLU A 320 21.73 -16.83 11.95
N GLY A 321 21.41 -17.22 10.70
CA GLY A 321 21.81 -18.51 10.12
C GLY A 321 23.17 -18.55 9.38
N GLY A 322 23.88 -17.43 9.28
CA GLY A 322 25.03 -17.24 8.37
C GLY A 322 26.40 -17.15 9.04
N VAL A 323 26.54 -17.38 10.34
CA VAL A 323 27.88 -17.40 10.98
C VAL A 323 28.08 -18.73 11.71
N ARG A 324 28.47 -19.75 10.98
CA ARG A 324 29.20 -20.90 11.55
C ARG A 324 30.33 -21.30 10.61
N HIS A 325 31.54 -21.11 11.14
CA HIS A 325 32.82 -21.75 10.84
C HIS A 325 33.55 -21.46 9.52
N ALA A 326 34.58 -20.64 9.65
CA ALA A 326 35.88 -21.00 9.15
C ALA A 326 36.87 -20.78 10.31
N ALA A 327 37.31 -21.88 10.91
CA ALA A 327 38.52 -21.98 11.70
C ALA A 327 39.62 -22.46 10.77
#